data_9b31523585c2221de1066e5a22a62590
#
_entry.id   9b31523585c2221de1066e5a22a62590
#
_cell.length_a   1.000
_cell.length_b   1.000
_cell.length_c   1.000
_cell.angle_alpha   90.00
_cell.angle_beta   90.00
_cell.angle_gamma   90.00
#
_symmetry.space_group_name_H-M   'P 1'
#
loop_
_entity.id
_entity.type
_entity.pdbx_description
1 polymer ?
#
loop_
_entity_poly.entity_id
_entity_poly.type
_entity_poly.pdbx_seq_one_letter_code
_entity_poly.pdbx_strand_id
1 'polypeptide(L)' 'LLEVAKVYMENNFNISVGAKMIYMHRNTFMNKLERFIQLSGLNIKEFHDALIAYVIINQMEKNT' A
#
# COMPACT_ATOMS: atom_id res chain seq x y z
N LEU A 1 -4.89 4.50 -5.09
CA LEU A 1 -4.74 3.91 -3.75
C LEU A 1 -4.04 2.55 -3.78
N LEU A 2 -4.36 1.72 -4.76
CA LEU A 2 -3.70 0.40 -4.87
C LEU A 2 -2.19 0.55 -5.08
N GLU A 3 -1.76 1.52 -5.87
CA GLU A 3 -0.35 1.78 -6.10
C GLU A 3 0.37 2.15 -4.81
N VAL A 4 -0.25 3.01 -4.00
CA VAL A 4 0.34 3.42 -2.73
C VAL A 4 0.50 2.22 -1.79
N ALA A 5 -0.54 1.39 -1.67
CA ALA A 5 -0.50 0.21 -0.82
C ALA A 5 0.59 -0.76 -1.28
N LYS A 6 0.67 -1.01 -2.59
CA LYS A 6 1.65 -1.92 -3.16
C LYS A 6 3.08 -1.41 -2.92
N VAL A 7 3.33 -0.14 -3.23
CA VAL A 7 4.65 0.46 -3.06
C VAL A 7 5.08 0.43 -1.59
N TYR A 8 4.13 0.71 -0.68
CA TYR A 8 4.40 0.66 0.75
C TYR A 8 4.89 -0.74 1.17
N MET A 9 4.15 -1.77 0.75
CA MET A 9 4.50 -3.15 1.11
C MET A 9 5.80 -3.60 0.47
N GLU A 10 6.05 -3.21 -0.78
CA GLU A 10 7.26 -3.59 -1.50
C GLU A 10 8.51 -2.87 -1.03
N ASN A 11 8.35 -1.79 -0.27
CA ASN A 11 9.47 -1.03 0.29
C ASN A 11 9.56 -1.18 1.81
N ASN A 12 9.29 -2.40 2.28
CA ASN A 12 9.45 -2.80 3.68
C ASN A 12 8.62 -1.98 4.65
N PHE A 13 7.42 -1.59 4.22
CA PHE A 13 6.50 -0.82 5.06
C PHE A 13 7.09 0.53 5.47
N ASN A 14 7.90 1.13 4.59
CA ASN A 14 8.55 2.41 4.84
C ASN A 14 7.87 3.52 4.04
N ILE A 15 7.15 4.40 4.73
CA ILE A 15 6.40 5.49 4.10
C ILE A 15 7.31 6.44 3.33
N SER A 16 8.43 6.83 3.93
CA SER A 16 9.35 7.79 3.31
C SER A 16 9.95 7.26 2.02
N VAL A 17 10.40 6.00 2.04
CA VAL A 17 10.96 5.35 0.85
C VAL A 17 9.89 5.15 -0.20
N GLY A 18 8.72 4.66 0.20
CA GLY A 18 7.61 4.44 -0.73
C GLY A 18 7.18 5.72 -1.43
N ALA A 19 7.06 6.81 -0.68
CA ALA A 19 6.67 8.11 -1.25
C ALA A 19 7.70 8.58 -2.28
N LYS A 20 9.00 8.43 -2.01
CA LYS A 20 10.06 8.80 -2.95
C LYS A 20 10.00 7.99 -4.23
N MET A 21 9.66 6.70 -4.12
CA MET A 21 9.61 5.80 -5.28
C MET A 21 8.58 6.25 -6.32
N ILE A 22 7.51 6.91 -5.89
CA ILE A 22 6.46 7.38 -6.80
C ILE A 22 6.33 8.91 -6.82
N TYR A 23 7.39 9.60 -6.42
CA TYR A 23 7.48 11.07 -6.48
C TYR A 23 6.31 11.76 -5.78
N MET A 24 5.95 11.25 -4.61
CA MET A 24 4.82 11.77 -3.85
C MET A 24 5.31 12.33 -2.52
N HIS A 25 4.71 13.43 -2.07
CA HIS A 25 5.02 13.98 -0.75
C HIS A 25 4.63 12.95 0.33
N ARG A 26 5.45 12.86 1.38
CA ARG A 26 5.24 11.89 2.46
C ARG A 26 3.83 11.96 3.06
N ASN A 27 3.36 13.18 3.33
CA ASN A 27 2.03 13.36 3.92
C ASN A 27 0.91 12.90 2.99
N THR A 28 1.04 13.18 1.70
CA THR A 28 0.06 12.72 0.70
C THR A 28 0.05 11.21 0.62
N PHE A 29 1.23 10.60 0.62
CA PHE A 29 1.36 9.14 0.62
C PHE A 29 0.67 8.53 1.84
N MET A 30 0.96 9.09 3.02
CA MET A 30 0.39 8.60 4.28
C MET A 30 -1.14 8.72 4.28
N ASN A 31 -1.69 9.85 3.80
CA ASN A 31 -3.12 10.06 3.72
C ASN A 31 -3.80 9.06 2.80
N LYS A 32 -3.18 8.78 1.66
CA LYS A 32 -3.71 7.79 0.71
C LYS A 32 -3.64 6.37 1.28
N LEU A 33 -2.58 6.06 2.02
CA LEU A 33 -2.44 4.78 2.69
C LEU A 33 -3.55 4.58 3.73
N GLU A 34 -3.81 5.59 4.55
CA GLU A 34 -4.90 5.54 5.54
C GLU A 34 -6.25 5.37 4.85
N ARG A 35 -6.45 6.02 3.72
CA ARG A 35 -7.68 5.87 2.95
C ARG A 35 -7.86 4.46 2.43
N PHE A 36 -6.78 3.86 1.95
CA PHE A 36 -6.81 2.46 1.52
C PHE A 36 -7.24 1.54 2.66
N ILE A 37 -6.67 1.75 3.85
CA ILE A 37 -7.02 0.97 5.03
C ILE A 37 -8.50 1.11 5.37
N GLN A 38 -9.01 2.34 5.35
CA GLN A 38 -10.41 2.61 5.65
C GLN A 38 -11.36 1.94 4.65
N LEU A 39 -11.02 2.00 3.36
CA LEU A 39 -11.89 1.49 2.30
C LEU A 39 -11.84 -0.03 2.19
N SER A 40 -10.66 -0.62 2.40
CA SER A 40 -10.49 -2.07 2.26
C SER A 40 -10.83 -2.84 3.53
N GLY A 41 -10.76 -2.19 4.68
CA GLY A 41 -10.87 -2.86 5.96
C GLY A 41 -9.64 -3.67 6.35
N LEU A 42 -8.57 -3.61 5.53
CA LEU A 42 -7.32 -4.33 5.79
C LEU A 42 -6.27 -3.36 6.31
N ASN A 43 -5.80 -3.60 7.54
CA ASN A 43 -4.73 -2.77 8.09
C ASN A 43 -3.37 -3.29 7.63
N ILE A 44 -2.90 -2.79 6.49
CA ILE A 44 -1.66 -3.26 5.88
C ILE A 44 -0.40 -2.83 6.63
N LYS A 45 -0.55 -2.11 7.74
CA LYS A 45 0.56 -1.88 8.67
C LYS A 45 0.82 -3.10 9.54
N GLU A 46 -0.10 -4.05 9.57
CA GLU A 46 0.05 -5.31 10.27
C GLU A 46 0.35 -6.42 9.28
N PHE A 47 1.25 -7.33 9.64
CA PHE A 47 1.75 -8.36 8.74
C PHE A 47 0.64 -9.24 8.17
N HIS A 48 -0.27 -9.70 9.01
CA HIS A 48 -1.33 -10.61 8.58
C HIS A 48 -2.21 -9.98 7.49
N ASP A 49 -2.67 -8.76 7.74
CA ASP A 49 -3.52 -8.06 6.76
C ASP A 49 -2.73 -7.65 5.53
N ALA A 50 -1.45 -7.28 5.70
CA ALA A 50 -0.58 -6.94 4.58
C ALA A 50 -0.39 -8.13 3.64
N LEU A 51 -0.21 -9.32 4.19
CA LEU A 51 -0.05 -10.53 3.39
C LEU A 51 -1.29 -10.80 2.54
N ILE A 52 -2.48 -10.69 3.16
CA ILE A 52 -3.74 -10.86 2.44
C ILE A 52 -3.88 -9.84 1.32
N ALA A 53 -3.64 -8.56 1.63
CA ALA A 53 -3.75 -7.47 0.66
C ALA A 53 -2.76 -7.66 -0.49
N TYR A 54 -1.54 -8.06 -0.19
CA TYR A 54 -0.50 -8.25 -1.20
C TYR A 54 -0.88 -9.34 -2.19
N VAL A 55 -1.39 -10.46 -1.69
CA VAL A 55 -1.83 -11.56 -2.54
C VAL A 55 -2.99 -11.11 -3.44
N ILE A 56 -3.97 -10.41 -2.88
CA ILE A 56 -5.13 -9.93 -3.64
C ILE A 56 -4.69 -8.94 -4.73
N ILE A 57 -3.84 -7.98 -4.41
CA ILE A 57 -3.37 -6.98 -5.37
C ILE A 57 -2.61 -7.66 -6.51
N ASN A 58 -1.75 -8.61 -6.20
CA ASN A 58 -1.01 -9.35 -7.24
C ASN A 58 -1.93 -10.15 -8.15
N GLN A 59 -2.98 -10.74 -7.61
CA GLN A 59 -3.97 -11.45 -8.42
C GLN A 59 -4.71 -10.50 -9.36
N MET A 60 -5.09 -9.33 -8.87
CA MET A 60 -5.75 -8.32 -9.70
C MET A 60 -4.87 -7.90 -10.87
N GLU A 61 -3.57 -7.72 -10.64
CA GLU A 61 -2.63 -7.31 -11.68
C GLU A 61 -2.40 -8.41 -12.71
N LYS A 62 -2.42 -9.66 -12.30
CA LYS A 62 -2.25 -10.79 -13.22
C LYS A 62 -3.42 -10.94 -14.18
N ASN A 63 -4.60 -10.47 -13.78
CA ASN A 63 -5.82 -10.59 -14.58
C ASN A 63 -6.01 -9.42 -15.54
N THR A 64 -5.09 -8.49 -15.55
CA THR A 64 -5.09 -7.37 -16.50
C THR A 64 -4.01 -7.55 -17.56
#